data_3a8fc9f2aa87cdbae3b7f3c691440a41
#
_entry.id   3a8fc9f2aa87cdbae3b7f3c691440a41
#
_cell.length_a   1.000
_cell.length_b   1.000
_cell.length_c   1.000
_cell.angle_alpha   90.00
_cell.angle_beta   90.00
_cell.angle_gamma   90.00
#
_symmetry.space_group_name_H-M   'P 1'
#
loop_
_entity.id
_entity.type
_entity.pdbx_description
1 polymer ?
#
loop_
_entity_poly.entity_id
_entity_poly.type
_entity_poly.pdbx_seq_one_letter_code
_entity_poly.pdbx_strand_id
1 'polypeptide(L)'
;MLKLQFGQATHGGRLRGSNEDRMGASIPESRGQARSHGWLFVVADGVSGLGLGDVAADVAVRLMRDEFFDAPPCSSLVVVLRDLILRANTAVHDETLLPERRGKRMGTTVVACVVRGEEAVAARVGGSRLYQIRGGEIVFATADHTQGNEPRNTQLLTHAEQSDLGISHTLTPSLGSSAFVHVDTITLPIRPGDRFVLCTGGVYKAMYDDEIARIASKEEHPQGVADEIVQHAIAVDGSDNATAQVIRIESIENAADSRRRAHQVA
;
A
#
# COMPACT_ATOMS: atom_id res chain seq x y z
N MET A 1 22.43 -6.36 8.03
CA MET A 1 21.50 -6.70 6.91
C MET A 1 20.09 -6.51 7.44
N LEU A 2 19.20 -5.90 6.66
CA LEU A 2 17.79 -5.75 7.04
C LEU A 2 17.13 -7.13 7.13
N LYS A 3 16.41 -7.38 8.22
CA LYS A 3 15.48 -8.49 8.38
C LYS A 3 14.11 -7.92 8.63
N LEU A 4 13.13 -8.45 7.93
CA LEU A 4 11.73 -8.13 8.12
C LEU A 4 10.86 -9.38 7.99
N GLN A 5 9.68 -9.31 8.56
CA GLN A 5 8.59 -10.26 8.35
C GLN A 5 7.41 -9.49 7.78
N PHE A 6 6.56 -10.17 7.05
CA PHE A 6 5.31 -9.57 6.58
C PHE A 6 4.18 -10.60 6.57
N GLY A 7 2.97 -10.08 6.53
CA GLY A 7 1.74 -10.82 6.34
C GLY A 7 0.77 -10.00 5.50
N GLN A 8 -0.20 -10.68 4.92
CA GLN A 8 -1.16 -10.03 4.03
C GLN A 8 -2.50 -10.77 4.07
N ALA A 9 -3.57 -10.00 4.03
CA ALA A 9 -4.93 -10.53 4.04
C ALA A 9 -5.84 -9.69 3.14
N THR A 10 -6.84 -10.34 2.56
CA THR A 10 -7.88 -9.69 1.75
C THR A 10 -9.22 -10.39 1.94
N HIS A 11 -10.30 -9.62 1.88
CA HIS A 11 -11.68 -10.13 1.95
C HIS A 11 -12.59 -9.34 1.01
N GLY A 12 -13.48 -10.02 0.32
CA GLY A 12 -14.41 -9.42 -0.64
C GLY A 12 -15.54 -8.56 -0.05
N GLY A 13 -15.58 -8.42 1.29
CA GLY A 13 -16.72 -7.77 1.94
C GLY A 13 -17.92 -8.69 2.06
N ARG A 14 -19.02 -8.16 2.63
CA ARG A 14 -20.30 -8.87 2.77
C ARG A 14 -21.32 -8.46 1.71
N LEU A 15 -21.16 -7.26 1.15
CA LEU A 15 -22.14 -6.65 0.23
C LEU A 15 -21.65 -6.56 -1.21
N ARG A 16 -20.35 -6.75 -1.46
CA ARG A 16 -19.78 -6.70 -2.81
C ARG A 16 -19.89 -8.05 -3.53
N GLY A 17 -20.18 -8.02 -4.81
CA GLY A 17 -20.25 -9.22 -5.66
C GLY A 17 -18.90 -9.78 -6.07
N SER A 18 -17.83 -8.96 -5.98
CA SER A 18 -16.46 -9.33 -6.34
C SER A 18 -15.47 -8.62 -5.43
N ASN A 19 -14.26 -9.18 -5.32
CA ASN A 19 -13.16 -8.51 -4.70
C ASN A 19 -12.31 -7.82 -5.77
N GLU A 20 -12.34 -6.48 -5.79
CA GLU A 20 -11.59 -5.64 -6.73
C GLU A 20 -10.23 -5.20 -6.17
N ASP A 21 -9.95 -5.50 -4.88
CA ASP A 21 -8.64 -5.27 -4.28
C ASP A 21 -7.60 -6.27 -4.78
N ARG A 22 -6.36 -5.81 -4.92
CA ARG A 22 -5.19 -6.66 -5.18
C ARG A 22 -4.03 -6.23 -4.30
N MET A 23 -3.16 -7.19 -4.03
CA MET A 23 -1.91 -6.98 -3.27
C MET A 23 -0.79 -7.84 -3.81
N GLY A 24 0.45 -7.40 -3.62
CA GLY A 24 1.63 -8.13 -4.06
C GLY A 24 2.88 -7.73 -3.29
N ALA A 25 3.88 -8.60 -3.36
CA ALA A 25 5.20 -8.32 -2.80
C ALA A 25 6.28 -8.88 -3.71
N SER A 26 7.42 -8.18 -3.81
CA SER A 26 8.64 -8.67 -4.46
C SER A 26 9.71 -8.84 -3.39
N ILE A 27 10.08 -10.10 -3.16
CA ILE A 27 10.98 -10.52 -2.09
C ILE A 27 12.33 -10.84 -2.72
N PRO A 28 13.43 -10.24 -2.25
CA PRO A 28 14.76 -10.51 -2.81
C PRO A 28 15.19 -11.96 -2.54
N GLU A 29 15.67 -12.64 -3.58
CA GLU A 29 16.14 -14.02 -3.52
C GLU A 29 17.57 -14.14 -2.98
N SER A 30 18.32 -13.04 -2.98
CA SER A 30 19.70 -13.00 -2.53
C SER A 30 20.02 -11.79 -1.64
N ARG A 31 21.11 -11.92 -0.85
CA ARG A 31 21.62 -10.77 -0.06
C ARG A 31 22.04 -9.59 -0.94
N GLY A 32 22.54 -9.87 -2.16
CA GLY A 32 22.89 -8.85 -3.13
C GLY A 32 21.67 -8.06 -3.57
N GLN A 33 20.62 -8.76 -3.98
CA GLN A 33 19.35 -8.17 -4.41
C GLN A 33 18.66 -7.40 -3.27
N ALA A 34 18.69 -7.93 -2.04
CA ALA A 34 18.20 -7.23 -0.85
C ALA A 34 18.90 -5.89 -0.59
N ARG A 35 20.21 -5.81 -0.86
CA ARG A 35 21.00 -4.57 -0.70
C ARG A 35 20.78 -3.59 -1.84
N SER A 36 20.64 -4.08 -3.07
CA SER A 36 20.54 -3.23 -4.26
C SER A 36 19.12 -2.74 -4.53
N HIS A 37 18.10 -3.54 -4.27
CA HIS A 37 16.70 -3.23 -4.56
C HIS A 37 15.84 -3.12 -3.29
N GLY A 38 16.02 -4.01 -2.32
CA GLY A 38 15.15 -4.08 -1.13
C GLY A 38 13.94 -4.98 -1.37
N TRP A 39 12.87 -4.72 -0.62
CA TRP A 39 11.59 -5.44 -0.63
C TRP A 39 10.49 -4.49 -1.08
N LEU A 40 9.70 -4.89 -2.06
CA LEU A 40 8.52 -4.13 -2.51
C LEU A 40 7.25 -4.75 -1.93
N PHE A 41 6.34 -3.89 -1.49
CA PHE A 41 4.97 -4.20 -1.07
C PHE A 41 4.00 -3.27 -1.79
N VAL A 42 2.89 -3.82 -2.28
CA VAL A 42 1.90 -3.07 -3.08
C VAL A 42 0.49 -3.49 -2.69
N VAL A 43 -0.38 -2.51 -2.48
CA VAL A 43 -1.82 -2.70 -2.32
C VAL A 43 -2.54 -1.76 -3.30
N ALA A 44 -3.56 -2.27 -3.97
CA ALA A 44 -4.37 -1.57 -4.94
C ALA A 44 -5.85 -1.84 -4.69
N ASP A 45 -6.68 -0.79 -4.77
CA ASP A 45 -8.13 -0.81 -4.60
C ASP A 45 -8.78 -0.46 -5.94
N GLY A 46 -9.42 -1.42 -6.56
CA GLY A 46 -10.09 -1.24 -7.84
C GLY A 46 -11.29 -0.31 -7.71
N VAL A 47 -11.36 0.72 -8.56
CA VAL A 47 -12.44 1.71 -8.49
C VAL A 47 -13.77 1.07 -8.89
N SER A 48 -14.60 0.81 -7.91
CA SER A 48 -15.93 0.23 -8.08
C SER A 48 -16.83 1.15 -8.93
N GLY A 49 -17.69 0.52 -9.74
CA GLY A 49 -18.61 1.26 -10.63
C GLY A 49 -18.05 1.58 -12.01
N LEU A 50 -16.78 1.34 -12.26
CA LEU A 50 -16.19 1.42 -13.60
C LEU A 50 -16.30 0.10 -14.38
N GLY A 51 -16.60 -1.03 -13.69
CA GLY A 51 -16.89 -2.34 -14.26
C GLY A 51 -15.66 -3.22 -14.53
N LEU A 52 -14.44 -2.74 -14.32
CA LEU A 52 -13.19 -3.47 -14.49
C LEU A 52 -12.13 -3.04 -13.44
N GLY A 53 -12.57 -2.76 -12.21
CA GLY A 53 -11.69 -2.36 -11.13
C GLY A 53 -10.72 -3.47 -10.74
N ASP A 54 -11.19 -4.71 -10.71
CA ASP A 54 -10.38 -5.89 -10.43
C ASP A 54 -9.26 -6.11 -11.45
N VAL A 55 -9.54 -5.85 -12.74
CA VAL A 55 -8.55 -5.93 -13.83
C VAL A 55 -7.51 -4.82 -13.68
N ALA A 56 -7.96 -3.58 -13.39
CA ALA A 56 -7.05 -2.45 -13.19
C ALA A 56 -6.08 -2.71 -12.04
N ALA A 57 -6.59 -3.17 -10.90
CA ALA A 57 -5.78 -3.49 -9.73
C ALA A 57 -4.80 -4.66 -10.01
N ASP A 58 -5.25 -5.70 -10.73
CA ASP A 58 -4.42 -6.84 -11.11
C ASP A 58 -3.27 -6.41 -12.04
N VAL A 59 -3.56 -5.65 -13.09
CA VAL A 59 -2.53 -5.14 -14.03
C VAL A 59 -1.50 -4.28 -13.28
N ALA A 60 -1.95 -3.36 -12.42
CA ALA A 60 -1.04 -2.48 -11.70
C ALA A 60 -0.13 -3.25 -10.74
N VAL A 61 -0.70 -4.14 -9.92
CA VAL A 61 0.08 -4.90 -8.93
C VAL A 61 1.04 -5.87 -9.60
N ARG A 62 0.61 -6.58 -10.65
CA ARG A 62 1.46 -7.52 -11.39
C ARG A 62 2.64 -6.81 -12.03
N LEU A 63 2.40 -5.73 -12.78
CA LEU A 63 3.48 -4.97 -13.42
C LEU A 63 4.49 -4.50 -12.37
N MET A 64 4.04 -3.86 -11.30
CA MET A 64 4.96 -3.33 -10.28
C MET A 64 5.77 -4.44 -9.61
N ARG A 65 5.15 -5.59 -9.33
CA ARG A 65 5.81 -6.72 -8.71
C ARG A 65 6.83 -7.37 -9.66
N ASP A 66 6.45 -7.63 -10.90
CA ASP A 66 7.23 -8.40 -11.86
C ASP A 66 8.43 -7.59 -12.38
N GLU A 67 8.29 -6.25 -12.49
CA GLU A 67 9.34 -5.37 -13.03
C GLU A 67 10.20 -4.68 -11.95
N PHE A 68 9.92 -4.89 -10.67
CA PHE A 68 10.66 -4.21 -9.58
C PHE A 68 12.16 -4.49 -9.62
N PHE A 69 12.56 -5.74 -9.87
CA PHE A 69 13.96 -6.15 -9.90
C PHE A 69 14.66 -5.85 -11.23
N ASP A 70 13.93 -5.36 -12.25
CA ASP A 70 14.51 -4.91 -13.52
C ASP A 70 15.13 -3.50 -13.40
N ALA A 71 14.82 -2.78 -12.32
CA ALA A 71 15.43 -1.48 -12.05
C ALA A 71 16.95 -1.62 -11.88
N PRO A 72 17.76 -0.62 -12.34
CA PRO A 72 19.19 -0.66 -12.12
C PRO A 72 19.54 -0.76 -10.62
N PRO A 73 20.52 -1.61 -10.25
CA PRO A 73 20.92 -1.79 -8.86
C PRO A 73 21.28 -0.46 -8.18
N CYS A 74 20.92 -0.34 -6.90
CA CYS A 74 21.19 0.85 -6.08
C CYS A 74 20.59 2.17 -6.59
N SER A 75 19.60 2.11 -7.48
CA SER A 75 18.83 3.27 -7.91
C SER A 75 18.12 3.95 -6.72
N SER A 76 17.82 5.23 -6.87
CA SER A 76 16.95 5.95 -5.93
C SER A 76 15.59 5.26 -5.84
N LEU A 77 15.17 4.85 -4.64
CA LEU A 77 13.87 4.18 -4.44
C LEU A 77 12.69 5.06 -4.83
N VAL A 78 12.81 6.39 -4.64
CA VAL A 78 11.81 7.37 -5.06
C VAL A 78 11.62 7.31 -6.58
N VAL A 79 12.73 7.27 -7.34
CA VAL A 79 12.69 7.20 -8.79
C VAL A 79 12.11 5.86 -9.26
N VAL A 80 12.55 4.76 -8.67
CA VAL A 80 12.06 3.40 -9.00
C VAL A 80 10.57 3.28 -8.78
N LEU A 81 10.07 3.66 -7.58
CA LEU A 81 8.64 3.56 -7.29
C LEU A 81 7.79 4.47 -8.19
N ARG A 82 8.26 5.69 -8.41
CA ARG A 82 7.57 6.62 -9.30
C ARG A 82 7.48 6.08 -10.72
N ASP A 83 8.58 5.55 -11.26
CA ASP A 83 8.61 4.96 -12.60
C ASP A 83 7.66 3.76 -12.71
N LEU A 84 7.71 2.83 -11.76
CA LEU A 84 6.81 1.68 -11.72
C LEU A 84 5.34 2.09 -11.70
N ILE A 85 4.97 3.09 -10.88
CA ILE A 85 3.58 3.56 -10.81
C ILE A 85 3.16 4.24 -12.13
N LEU A 86 4.04 5.03 -12.75
CA LEU A 86 3.75 5.66 -14.04
C LEU A 86 3.59 4.62 -15.15
N ARG A 87 4.42 3.59 -15.17
CA ARG A 87 4.29 2.45 -16.11
C ARG A 87 3.02 1.66 -15.85
N ALA A 88 2.67 1.41 -14.58
CA ALA A 88 1.41 0.78 -14.21
C ALA A 88 0.20 1.62 -14.67
N ASN A 89 0.27 2.96 -14.53
CA ASN A 89 -0.76 3.85 -15.04
C ASN A 89 -0.94 3.71 -16.56
N THR A 90 0.16 3.71 -17.30
CA THR A 90 0.12 3.51 -18.76
C THR A 90 -0.48 2.16 -19.12
N ALA A 91 -0.04 1.08 -18.47
CA ALA A 91 -0.56 -0.26 -18.74
C ALA A 91 -2.06 -0.38 -18.46
N VAL A 92 -2.55 0.16 -17.33
CA VAL A 92 -4.00 0.18 -17.01
C VAL A 92 -4.76 1.05 -18.03
N HIS A 93 -4.19 2.18 -18.42
CA HIS A 93 -4.81 3.07 -19.41
C HIS A 93 -4.92 2.38 -20.78
N ASP A 94 -3.86 1.73 -21.25
CA ASP A 94 -3.84 1.03 -22.54
C ASP A 94 -4.84 -0.14 -22.58
N GLU A 95 -5.04 -0.82 -21.44
CA GLU A 95 -6.09 -1.83 -21.30
C GLU A 95 -7.49 -1.27 -21.57
N THR A 96 -7.76 0.00 -21.27
CA THR A 96 -9.07 0.62 -21.59
C THR A 96 -9.28 0.82 -23.07
N LEU A 97 -8.21 0.85 -23.86
CA LEU A 97 -8.26 1.08 -25.32
C LEU A 97 -8.51 -0.20 -26.11
N LEU A 98 -8.46 -1.38 -25.47
CA LEU A 98 -8.71 -2.66 -26.13
C LEU A 98 -10.14 -2.73 -26.68
N PRO A 99 -10.34 -3.25 -27.91
CA PRO A 99 -11.66 -3.32 -28.55
C PRO A 99 -12.73 -4.04 -27.72
N GLU A 100 -12.37 -5.13 -27.05
CA GLU A 100 -13.26 -5.95 -26.18
C GLU A 100 -13.70 -5.22 -24.91
N ARG A 101 -13.02 -4.12 -24.56
CA ARG A 101 -13.32 -3.27 -23.40
C ARG A 101 -13.97 -1.95 -23.76
N ARG A 102 -14.32 -1.79 -25.04
CA ARG A 102 -14.89 -0.55 -25.56
C ARG A 102 -16.12 -0.10 -24.78
N GLY A 103 -16.11 1.15 -24.31
CA GLY A 103 -17.19 1.73 -23.50
C GLY A 103 -17.14 1.37 -22.01
N LYS A 104 -16.21 0.53 -21.56
CA LYS A 104 -15.93 0.29 -20.14
C LYS A 104 -14.81 1.21 -19.66
N ARG A 105 -14.93 1.66 -18.43
CA ARG A 105 -13.88 2.42 -17.75
C ARG A 105 -13.22 1.53 -16.71
N MET A 106 -11.97 1.73 -16.44
CA MET A 106 -11.28 1.05 -15.37
C MET A 106 -10.36 2.02 -14.65
N GLY A 107 -10.09 1.72 -13.41
CA GLY A 107 -9.15 2.48 -12.60
C GLY A 107 -8.89 1.76 -11.29
N THR A 108 -7.75 2.08 -10.68
CA THR A 108 -7.39 1.56 -9.37
C THR A 108 -6.58 2.60 -8.60
N THR A 109 -6.73 2.61 -7.29
CA THR A 109 -5.76 3.28 -6.42
C THR A 109 -4.51 2.41 -6.32
N VAL A 110 -3.42 2.95 -5.84
CA VAL A 110 -2.24 2.20 -5.45
C VAL A 110 -1.55 2.86 -4.27
N VAL A 111 -1.11 2.05 -3.32
CA VAL A 111 -0.10 2.41 -2.33
C VAL A 111 1.00 1.36 -2.36
N ALA A 112 2.24 1.81 -2.46
CA ALA A 112 3.41 0.94 -2.51
C ALA A 112 4.47 1.39 -1.51
N CYS A 113 5.23 0.43 -0.99
CA CYS A 113 6.33 0.68 -0.07
C CYS A 113 7.54 -0.17 -0.48
N VAL A 114 8.70 0.45 -0.64
CA VAL A 114 9.97 -0.26 -0.75
C VAL A 114 10.77 -0.05 0.52
N VAL A 115 11.24 -1.15 1.11
CA VAL A 115 12.09 -1.12 2.30
C VAL A 115 13.49 -1.58 1.90
N ARG A 116 14.51 -0.71 2.12
CA ARG A 116 15.92 -1.02 1.82
C ARG A 116 16.86 -0.33 2.81
N GLY A 117 17.78 -1.06 3.40
CA GLY A 117 18.75 -0.51 4.34
C GLY A 117 18.09 0.09 5.58
N GLU A 118 18.20 1.40 5.77
CA GLU A 118 17.67 2.14 6.91
C GLU A 118 16.49 3.04 6.53
N GLU A 119 15.93 2.88 5.33
CA GLU A 119 14.83 3.68 4.83
C GLU A 119 13.69 2.84 4.27
N ALA A 120 12.49 3.36 4.36
CA ALA A 120 11.34 2.96 3.58
C ALA A 120 10.92 4.12 2.70
N VAL A 121 10.62 3.85 1.44
CA VAL A 121 10.02 4.84 0.54
C VAL A 121 8.62 4.38 0.23
N ALA A 122 7.64 5.23 0.51
CA ALA A 122 6.26 5.02 0.12
C ALA A 122 5.92 5.89 -1.09
N ALA A 123 5.09 5.34 -1.98
CA ALA A 123 4.51 6.07 -3.10
C ALA A 123 3.05 5.69 -3.26
N ARG A 124 2.21 6.64 -3.73
CA ARG A 124 0.78 6.37 -3.88
C ARG A 124 0.10 7.20 -4.96
N VAL A 125 -1.03 6.69 -5.40
CA VAL A 125 -2.06 7.40 -6.17
C VAL A 125 -3.42 6.99 -5.62
N GLY A 126 -4.22 7.96 -5.23
CA GLY A 126 -5.56 7.70 -4.71
C GLY A 126 -5.65 7.57 -3.20
N GLY A 127 -6.70 6.87 -2.73
CA GLY A 127 -7.10 6.85 -1.33
C GLY A 127 -6.52 5.72 -0.49
N SER A 128 -5.87 4.71 -1.06
CA SER A 128 -5.22 3.65 -0.26
C SER A 128 -4.13 4.23 0.63
N ARG A 129 -4.00 3.71 1.87
CA ARG A 129 -3.18 4.32 2.93
C ARG A 129 -1.98 3.47 3.33
N LEU A 130 -0.93 4.15 3.79
CA LEU A 130 0.19 3.56 4.49
C LEU A 130 0.32 4.23 5.86
N TYR A 131 0.50 3.40 6.89
CA TYR A 131 0.82 3.80 8.26
C TYR A 131 2.20 3.30 8.64
N GLN A 132 3.01 4.13 9.31
CA GLN A 132 4.20 3.70 10.06
C GLN A 132 3.89 3.79 11.53
N ILE A 133 4.04 2.68 12.24
CA ILE A 133 3.71 2.52 13.64
C ILE A 133 5.00 2.17 14.40
N ARG A 134 5.25 2.90 15.49
CA ARG A 134 6.43 2.74 16.34
C ARG A 134 6.02 2.83 17.80
N GLY A 135 6.36 1.81 18.59
CA GLY A 135 6.03 1.79 20.02
C GLY A 135 4.53 1.85 20.32
N GLY A 136 3.68 1.39 19.41
CA GLY A 136 2.22 1.42 19.56
C GLY A 136 1.54 2.68 19.02
N GLU A 137 2.30 3.67 18.57
CA GLU A 137 1.79 4.95 18.08
C GLU A 137 2.02 5.12 16.57
N ILE A 138 1.10 5.78 15.87
CA ILE A 138 1.28 6.17 14.48
C ILE A 138 2.26 7.34 14.43
N VAL A 139 3.45 7.10 13.90
CA VAL A 139 4.46 8.14 13.69
C VAL A 139 4.35 8.78 12.30
N PHE A 140 3.69 8.11 11.38
CA PHE A 140 3.36 8.62 10.05
C PHE A 140 2.13 7.92 9.48
N ALA A 141 1.27 8.69 8.81
CA ALA A 141 0.20 8.19 7.96
C ALA A 141 0.13 9.02 6.69
N THR A 142 -0.13 8.35 5.55
CA THR A 142 -0.38 9.09 4.31
C THR A 142 -1.69 9.88 4.45
N ALA A 143 -1.68 11.16 4.05
CA ALA A 143 -2.90 11.94 3.99
C ALA A 143 -3.73 11.54 2.76
N ASP A 144 -5.05 11.56 2.83
CA ASP A 144 -5.88 11.25 1.67
C ASP A 144 -5.73 12.31 0.57
N HIS A 145 -5.77 11.87 -0.69
CA HIS A 145 -5.93 12.75 -1.85
C HIS A 145 -7.39 13.19 -1.98
N THR A 146 -7.96 13.75 -0.93
CA THR A 146 -9.20 14.51 -1.05
C THR A 146 -8.87 15.91 -1.56
N GLN A 147 -9.57 16.37 -2.59
CA GLN A 147 -9.40 17.75 -3.06
C GLN A 147 -9.84 18.71 -1.95
N GLY A 148 -8.88 19.46 -1.44
CA GLY A 148 -9.09 20.51 -0.45
C GLY A 148 -8.54 20.14 0.92
N ASN A 149 -7.85 21.11 1.52
CA ASN A 149 -7.40 21.10 2.91
C ASN A 149 -8.62 21.01 3.86
N GLU A 150 -9.24 19.85 3.99
CA GLU A 150 -10.24 19.66 5.03
C GLU A 150 -9.54 19.31 6.35
N PRO A 151 -9.87 20.03 7.42
CA PRO A 151 -9.31 19.75 8.75
C PRO A 151 -9.72 18.35 9.18
N ARG A 152 -8.84 17.66 9.93
CA ARG A 152 -8.99 16.30 10.48
C ARG A 152 -10.29 16.03 11.27
N ASN A 153 -11.19 17.01 11.39
CA ASN A 153 -12.44 16.90 12.14
C ASN A 153 -13.64 16.34 11.34
N THR A 154 -13.50 16.07 10.04
CA THR A 154 -14.59 15.47 9.25
C THR A 154 -14.63 13.93 9.34
N GLN A 155 -13.68 13.29 10.01
CA GLN A 155 -13.66 11.85 10.27
C GLN A 155 -14.76 11.35 11.25
N LEU A 156 -15.57 12.24 11.78
CA LEU A 156 -16.68 11.90 12.67
C LEU A 156 -18.00 11.61 11.95
N LEU A 157 -18.05 11.77 10.64
CA LEU A 157 -19.26 11.53 9.85
C LEU A 157 -19.18 10.19 9.14
N THR A 158 -20.19 9.36 9.30
CA THR A 158 -20.37 8.12 8.54
C THR A 158 -20.58 8.44 7.05
N HIS A 159 -20.32 7.48 6.17
CA HIS A 159 -20.56 7.64 4.73
C HIS A 159 -22.00 8.08 4.39
N ALA A 160 -22.99 7.64 5.17
CA ALA A 160 -24.40 8.05 5.03
C ALA A 160 -24.56 9.55 5.31
N GLU A 161 -23.95 10.06 6.39
CA GLU A 161 -24.02 11.48 6.76
C GLU A 161 -23.26 12.38 5.78
N GLN A 162 -22.17 11.91 5.18
CA GLN A 162 -21.45 12.64 4.11
C GLN A 162 -22.27 12.72 2.82
N SER A 163 -23.01 11.67 2.48
CA SER A 163 -23.92 11.64 1.31
C SER A 163 -25.08 12.61 1.47
N ASP A 164 -25.65 12.68 2.67
CA ASP A 164 -26.79 13.57 2.97
C ASP A 164 -26.39 15.05 2.96
N LEU A 165 -25.12 15.37 3.22
CA LEU A 165 -24.57 16.72 3.16
C LEU A 165 -24.23 17.19 1.74
N GLY A 166 -24.47 16.38 0.71
CA GLY A 166 -24.21 16.74 -0.69
C GLY A 166 -22.72 16.97 -0.99
N ILE A 167 -21.81 16.39 -0.18
CA ILE A 167 -20.37 16.41 -0.44
C ILE A 167 -20.13 15.56 -1.69
N SER A 168 -20.01 16.22 -2.82
CA SER A 168 -19.75 15.59 -4.12
C SER A 168 -18.46 14.81 -4.02
N HIS A 169 -18.53 13.50 -4.28
CA HIS A 169 -17.36 12.64 -4.48
C HIS A 169 -16.62 13.11 -5.73
N THR A 170 -15.76 14.11 -5.59
CA THR A 170 -14.80 14.45 -6.64
C THR A 170 -13.96 13.21 -6.85
N LEU A 171 -13.89 12.73 -8.09
CA LEU A 171 -13.20 11.50 -8.47
C LEU A 171 -11.80 11.49 -7.87
N THR A 172 -11.57 10.59 -6.93
CA THR A 172 -10.25 10.36 -6.34
C THR A 172 -9.29 10.00 -7.49
N PRO A 173 -8.10 10.60 -7.58
CA PRO A 173 -7.13 10.24 -8.59
C PRO A 173 -6.90 8.72 -8.60
N SER A 174 -6.92 8.11 -9.78
CA SER A 174 -6.73 6.66 -9.94
C SER A 174 -5.92 6.35 -11.18
N LEU A 175 -5.14 5.28 -11.12
CA LEU A 175 -4.40 4.76 -12.27
C LEU A 175 -5.39 4.36 -13.37
N GLY A 176 -5.00 4.59 -14.62
CA GLY A 176 -5.79 4.26 -15.81
C GLY A 176 -6.89 5.26 -16.15
N SER A 177 -7.30 6.13 -15.23
CA SER A 177 -8.32 7.15 -15.49
C SER A 177 -7.86 8.28 -16.41
N SER A 178 -6.56 8.49 -16.52
CA SER A 178 -5.91 9.51 -17.35
C SER A 178 -4.54 9.02 -17.80
N ALA A 179 -4.07 9.51 -18.95
CA ALA A 179 -2.72 9.25 -19.42
C ALA A 179 -1.63 9.77 -18.47
N PHE A 180 -1.96 10.79 -17.67
CA PHE A 180 -1.04 11.38 -16.68
C PHE A 180 -1.62 11.27 -15.30
N VAL A 181 -0.77 10.92 -14.34
CA VAL A 181 -1.13 10.80 -12.93
C VAL A 181 -0.05 11.45 -12.05
N HIS A 182 -0.49 12.11 -10.98
CA HIS A 182 0.43 12.62 -9.96
C HIS A 182 0.73 11.50 -8.96
N VAL A 183 2.02 11.27 -8.72
CA VAL A 183 2.50 10.26 -7.77
C VAL A 183 3.12 10.96 -6.57
N ASP A 184 2.50 10.81 -5.40
CA ASP A 184 3.09 11.25 -4.14
C ASP A 184 4.15 10.27 -3.70
N THR A 185 5.28 10.79 -3.21
CA THR A 185 6.35 9.98 -2.66
C THR A 185 6.86 10.56 -1.36
N ILE A 186 7.22 9.69 -0.42
CA ILE A 186 7.84 10.08 0.85
C ILE A 186 8.90 9.07 1.27
N THR A 187 9.99 9.58 1.84
CA THR A 187 11.04 8.75 2.46
C THR A 187 10.90 8.79 3.97
N LEU A 188 10.88 7.63 4.59
CA LEU A 188 10.66 7.41 6.01
C LEU A 188 11.87 6.70 6.61
N PRO A 189 12.49 7.22 7.67
CA PRO A 189 13.52 6.51 8.40
C PRO A 189 12.91 5.34 9.17
N ILE A 190 13.53 4.16 9.08
CA ILE A 190 13.05 2.96 9.77
C ILE A 190 13.92 2.61 10.98
N ARG A 191 13.32 1.91 11.94
CA ARG A 191 14.00 1.37 13.14
C ARG A 191 13.55 -0.07 13.37
N PRO A 192 14.37 -0.89 14.04
CA PRO A 192 13.91 -2.18 14.55
C PRO A 192 12.66 -2.00 15.42
N GLY A 193 11.66 -2.84 15.22
CA GLY A 193 10.36 -2.77 15.87
C GLY A 193 9.31 -1.94 15.13
N ASP A 194 9.70 -1.14 14.13
CA ASP A 194 8.72 -0.43 13.29
C ASP A 194 7.82 -1.41 12.56
N ARG A 195 6.57 -1.00 12.40
CA ARG A 195 5.58 -1.71 11.60
C ARG A 195 4.99 -0.79 10.56
N PHE A 196 4.75 -1.33 9.38
CA PHE A 196 4.03 -0.65 8.33
C PHE A 196 2.75 -1.41 8.04
N VAL A 197 1.66 -0.66 7.85
CA VAL A 197 0.38 -1.20 7.40
C VAL A 197 0.02 -0.49 6.11
N LEU A 198 -0.09 -1.24 5.01
CA LEU A 198 -0.66 -0.76 3.76
C LEU A 198 -2.09 -1.31 3.70
N CYS A 199 -3.09 -0.46 3.41
CA CYS A 199 -4.47 -0.93 3.37
C CYS A 199 -5.36 -0.15 2.41
N THR A 200 -6.45 -0.80 1.99
CA THR A 200 -7.51 -0.23 1.16
C THR A 200 -8.59 0.47 1.98
N GLY A 201 -9.49 1.14 1.27
CA GLY A 201 -10.58 1.91 1.86
C GLY A 201 -11.45 1.13 2.84
N GLY A 202 -11.75 -0.13 2.53
CA GLY A 202 -12.59 -0.96 3.40
C GLY A 202 -11.99 -1.25 4.78
N VAL A 203 -10.67 -1.03 4.96
CA VAL A 203 -10.04 -1.11 6.29
C VAL A 203 -10.17 0.21 7.03
N TYR A 204 -9.57 1.28 6.52
CA TYR A 204 -9.46 2.54 7.29
C TYR A 204 -10.75 3.35 7.38
N LYS A 205 -11.78 3.00 6.58
CA LYS A 205 -13.11 3.58 6.73
C LYS A 205 -13.94 2.86 7.81
N ALA A 206 -13.65 1.57 8.03
CA ALA A 206 -14.31 0.76 9.04
C ALA A 206 -13.68 0.88 10.43
N MET A 207 -12.44 1.36 10.53
CA MET A 207 -11.65 1.37 11.77
C MET A 207 -11.04 2.75 11.99
N TYR A 208 -10.94 3.17 13.26
CA TYR A 208 -10.16 4.34 13.63
C TYR A 208 -8.65 4.06 13.52
N ASP A 209 -7.87 5.11 13.27
CA ASP A 209 -6.42 5.00 13.12
C ASP A 209 -5.74 4.39 14.37
N ASP A 210 -6.22 4.69 15.58
CA ASP A 210 -5.74 4.14 16.84
C ASP A 210 -6.06 2.64 16.99
N GLU A 211 -7.18 2.17 16.47
CA GLU A 211 -7.52 0.74 16.44
C GLU A 211 -6.58 -0.02 15.51
N ILE A 212 -6.29 0.54 14.33
CA ILE A 212 -5.29 -0.01 13.40
C ILE A 212 -3.94 -0.10 14.09
N ALA A 213 -3.50 0.97 14.77
CA ALA A 213 -2.23 1.01 15.48
C ALA A 213 -2.17 -0.03 16.61
N ARG A 214 -3.24 -0.16 17.40
CA ARG A 214 -3.35 -1.11 18.49
C ARG A 214 -3.26 -2.56 17.98
N ILE A 215 -3.98 -2.92 16.92
CA ILE A 215 -3.93 -4.27 16.37
C ILE A 215 -2.57 -4.53 15.73
N ALA A 216 -2.06 -3.59 14.95
CA ALA A 216 -0.76 -3.71 14.29
C ALA A 216 0.41 -3.83 15.27
N SER A 217 0.25 -3.38 16.53
CA SER A 217 1.29 -3.41 17.56
C SER A 217 1.37 -4.72 18.34
N LYS A 218 0.49 -5.67 18.09
CA LYS A 218 0.53 -6.98 18.74
C LYS A 218 1.82 -7.72 18.39
N GLU A 219 2.37 -8.45 19.38
CA GLU A 219 3.62 -9.24 19.23
C GLU A 219 3.44 -10.55 18.45
N GLU A 220 2.33 -10.68 17.73
CA GLU A 220 2.06 -11.82 16.86
C GLU A 220 2.85 -11.73 15.53
N HIS A 221 2.89 -12.85 14.81
CA HIS A 221 3.42 -12.86 13.45
C HIS A 221 2.59 -11.93 12.57
N PRO A 222 3.20 -11.12 11.67
CA PRO A 222 2.47 -10.17 10.83
C PRO A 222 1.30 -10.75 10.03
N GLN A 223 1.32 -12.05 9.71
CA GLN A 223 0.18 -12.71 9.06
C GLN A 223 -1.06 -12.70 9.95
N GLY A 224 -0.94 -13.11 11.21
CA GLY A 224 -2.07 -13.08 12.15
C GLY A 224 -2.60 -11.68 12.39
N VAL A 225 -1.70 -10.69 12.41
CA VAL A 225 -2.07 -9.27 12.52
C VAL A 225 -2.83 -8.79 11.27
N ALA A 226 -2.38 -9.15 10.07
CA ALA A 226 -3.08 -8.79 8.83
C ALA A 226 -4.47 -9.42 8.77
N ASP A 227 -4.58 -10.70 9.14
CA ASP A 227 -5.85 -11.41 9.23
C ASP A 227 -6.80 -10.73 10.21
N GLU A 228 -6.31 -10.34 11.40
CA GLU A 228 -7.12 -9.67 12.41
C GLU A 228 -7.61 -8.30 11.93
N ILE A 229 -6.75 -7.48 11.31
CA ILE A 229 -7.14 -6.16 10.77
C ILE A 229 -8.29 -6.33 9.78
N VAL A 230 -8.16 -7.25 8.82
CA VAL A 230 -9.18 -7.47 7.79
C VAL A 230 -10.46 -8.02 8.40
N GLN A 231 -10.38 -9.02 9.28
CA GLN A 231 -11.56 -9.59 9.94
C GLN A 231 -12.28 -8.57 10.81
N HIS A 232 -11.55 -7.71 11.52
CA HIS A 232 -12.15 -6.66 12.34
C HIS A 232 -12.88 -5.62 11.44
N ALA A 233 -12.28 -5.18 10.35
CA ALA A 233 -12.90 -4.27 9.40
C ALA A 233 -14.21 -4.85 8.83
N ILE A 234 -14.19 -6.13 8.45
CA ILE A 234 -15.39 -6.84 7.96
C ILE A 234 -16.45 -7.00 9.04
N ALA A 235 -16.05 -7.23 10.29
CA ALA A 235 -17.00 -7.34 11.39
C ALA A 235 -17.72 -6.03 11.70
N VAL A 236 -16.99 -4.90 11.64
CA VAL A 236 -17.51 -3.55 11.93
C VAL A 236 -18.43 -3.06 10.83
N ASP A 237 -17.97 -3.06 9.57
CA ASP A 237 -18.74 -2.55 8.42
C ASP A 237 -18.99 -3.66 7.39
N GLY A 238 -17.94 -4.15 6.71
CA GLY A 238 -18.01 -5.19 5.69
C GLY A 238 -18.76 -4.78 4.42
N SER A 239 -19.05 -3.51 4.22
CA SER A 239 -19.74 -3.00 3.03
C SER A 239 -18.84 -2.93 1.79
N ASP A 240 -17.51 -2.92 2.01
CA ASP A 240 -16.50 -2.82 0.95
C ASP A 240 -15.49 -3.98 1.00
N ASN A 241 -14.69 -4.12 -0.06
CA ASN A 241 -13.53 -4.99 -0.05
C ASN A 241 -12.52 -4.46 0.99
N ALA A 242 -11.86 -5.34 1.72
CA ALA A 242 -10.89 -4.97 2.75
C ALA A 242 -9.59 -5.74 2.55
N THR A 243 -8.48 -5.01 2.39
CA THR A 243 -7.15 -5.58 2.14
C THR A 243 -6.11 -4.88 2.98
N ALA A 244 -5.23 -5.66 3.62
CA ALA A 244 -4.11 -5.15 4.40
C ALA A 244 -2.84 -5.97 4.17
N GLN A 245 -1.69 -5.27 4.10
CA GLN A 245 -0.35 -5.84 4.26
C GLN A 245 0.29 -5.27 5.51
N VAL A 246 0.87 -6.11 6.34
CA VAL A 246 1.58 -5.73 7.57
C VAL A 246 3.03 -6.15 7.45
N ILE A 247 3.95 -5.21 7.67
CA ILE A 247 5.40 -5.42 7.60
C ILE A 247 5.97 -5.09 8.97
N ARG A 248 6.82 -5.96 9.53
CA ARG A 248 7.56 -5.74 10.77
C ARG A 248 9.04 -5.72 10.51
N ILE A 249 9.71 -4.65 10.91
CA ILE A 249 11.16 -4.51 10.85
C ILE A 249 11.75 -5.21 12.07
N GLU A 250 12.46 -6.33 11.87
CA GLU A 250 13.06 -7.08 12.97
C GLU A 250 14.43 -6.54 13.37
N SER A 251 15.31 -6.32 12.39
CA SER A 251 16.66 -5.82 12.65
C SER A 251 17.22 -5.11 11.43
N ILE A 252 18.11 -4.15 11.72
CA ILE A 252 18.88 -3.41 10.72
C ILE A 252 20.35 -3.58 11.11
N GLU A 253 21.11 -4.34 10.33
CA GLU A 253 22.56 -4.45 10.53
C GLU A 253 23.26 -3.25 9.88
N ASN A 254 23.83 -2.39 10.69
CA ASN A 254 24.66 -1.29 10.22
C ASN A 254 25.98 -1.81 9.64
N ALA A 255 26.51 -1.13 8.62
CA ALA A 255 27.79 -1.47 8.00
C ALA A 255 28.97 -1.52 9.03
N ALA A 256 28.85 -0.80 10.15
CA ALA A 256 29.80 -0.80 11.25
C ALA A 256 29.81 -2.15 12.01
N ASP A 257 28.67 -2.76 12.23
CA ASP A 257 28.56 -4.05 12.93
C ASP A 257 29.07 -5.21 12.07
N SER A 258 28.86 -5.13 10.75
CA SER A 258 29.41 -6.11 9.82
C SER A 258 30.95 -6.12 9.82
N ARG A 259 31.58 -4.95 9.95
CA ARG A 259 33.06 -4.84 10.04
C ARG A 259 33.60 -5.35 11.38
N ARG A 260 32.90 -5.12 12.49
CA ARG A 260 33.29 -5.63 13.81
C ARG A 260 33.24 -7.16 13.87
N ARG A 261 32.19 -7.78 13.31
CA ARG A 261 32.08 -9.25 13.24
C ARG A 261 33.14 -9.89 12.35
N ALA A 262 33.49 -9.26 11.23
CA ALA A 262 34.57 -9.75 10.36
C ALA A 262 35.96 -9.72 11.04
N HIS A 263 36.19 -8.79 11.96
CA HIS A 263 37.45 -8.68 12.73
C HIS A 263 37.51 -9.60 13.96
N GLN A 264 36.38 -10.19 14.41
CA GLN A 264 36.33 -11.14 15.53
C GLN A 264 36.46 -12.61 15.09
N VAL A 265 36.42 -12.89 13.79
CA VAL A 265 36.51 -14.26 13.22
C VAL A 265 37.84 -14.47 12.48
N ALA A 266 38.69 -13.45 12.40
CA ALA A 266 40.09 -13.51 11.92
C ALA A 266 41.08 -13.54 13.08
#